data_4692dd6325f7b1c7b8cc2e6ec2d520eb
#
_entry.id   4692dd6325f7b1c7b8cc2e6ec2d520eb
#
_cell.length_a   1.000
_cell.length_b   1.000
_cell.length_c   1.000
_cell.angle_alpha   90.00
_cell.angle_beta   90.00
_cell.angle_gamma   90.00
#
_symmetry.space_group_name_H-M   'P 1'
#
loop_
_entity.id
_entity.type
_entity.pdbx_description
1 polymer ?
#
loop_
_entity_poly.entity_id
_entity_poly.type
_entity_poly.pdbx_seq_one_letter_code
_entity_poly.pdbx_strand_id
1 'polypeptide(L)'
;MRWLFWGILLIGLPLGALGGVYTILVPMAKESVAEFETAIARSPSNTVLYDRNGVPFNTLRGLENRIQVSGSHPAHVLRLSILAAEDSRFFQHLGIDPIRILGALWVNLRSGDYRQGASTLTQQMIKLMLLTPEKTLERKVREALLALALEQRLTKAQIFENYLNTIYLGHGNYGVEQASQVYFDKSSSELTLSESSLLAGIIRRPEFYLKIPTNASAEGEFYPSEWLESARDRQLLVLRQLERLNWLPGEEIEEARREPLSVRLPKSQGSGAYFAQQVVSEMQNTHQLPFVYGGGYRV
;
A
#
# COMPACT_ATOMS: atom_id res chain seq x y z
N MET A 1 36.78 -17.05 35.43
CA MET A 1 36.71 -15.63 35.01
C MET A 1 36.45 -15.41 33.52
N ARG A 2 37.18 -16.08 32.60
CA ARG A 2 36.96 -15.88 31.13
C ARG A 2 35.54 -16.20 30.64
N TRP A 3 34.89 -17.22 31.18
CA TRP A 3 33.51 -17.63 30.83
C TRP A 3 32.45 -16.64 31.31
N LEU A 4 32.64 -16.01 32.45
CA LEU A 4 31.76 -14.94 32.95
C LEU A 4 31.88 -13.66 32.08
N PHE A 5 33.08 -13.34 31.61
CA PHE A 5 33.29 -12.20 30.71
C PHE A 5 32.58 -12.39 29.37
N TRP A 6 32.68 -13.58 28.78
CA TRP A 6 31.95 -13.91 27.54
C TRP A 6 30.42 -13.99 27.74
N GLY A 7 29.94 -14.45 28.89
CA GLY A 7 28.54 -14.42 29.25
C GLY A 7 27.97 -13.01 29.38
N ILE A 8 28.73 -12.09 29.99
CA ILE A 8 28.33 -10.68 30.08
C ILE A 8 28.36 -10.01 28.68
N LEU A 9 29.30 -10.37 27.82
CA LEU A 9 29.43 -9.81 26.48
C LEU A 9 28.33 -10.34 25.53
N LEU A 10 27.95 -11.62 25.64
CA LEU A 10 26.96 -12.25 24.81
C LEU A 10 25.51 -11.96 25.25
N ILE A 11 25.28 -11.70 26.53
CA ILE A 11 23.94 -11.48 27.10
C ILE A 11 23.76 -10.03 27.54
N GLY A 12 24.77 -9.42 28.14
CA GLY A 12 24.70 -8.06 28.69
C GLY A 12 24.67 -6.97 27.62
N LEU A 13 25.44 -7.11 26.53
CA LEU A 13 25.42 -6.19 25.40
C LEU A 13 24.07 -6.20 24.65
N PRO A 14 23.50 -7.33 24.30
CA PRO A 14 22.15 -7.38 23.73
C PRO A 14 21.07 -6.84 24.67
N LEU A 15 21.15 -7.13 25.99
CA LEU A 15 20.20 -6.61 26.98
C LEU A 15 20.36 -5.10 27.19
N GLY A 16 21.58 -4.58 27.22
CA GLY A 16 21.85 -3.13 27.28
C GLY A 16 21.40 -2.42 26.02
N ALA A 17 21.63 -3.00 24.84
CA ALA A 17 21.10 -2.50 23.58
C ALA A 17 19.57 -2.54 23.52
N LEU A 18 18.95 -3.62 24.01
CA LEU A 18 17.49 -3.72 24.16
C LEU A 18 16.94 -2.70 25.15
N GLY A 19 17.61 -2.45 26.28
CA GLY A 19 17.26 -1.42 27.25
C GLY A 19 17.37 -0.02 26.68
N GLY A 20 18.43 0.29 25.94
CA GLY A 20 18.62 1.56 25.24
C GLY A 20 17.60 1.76 24.12
N VAL A 21 17.32 0.72 23.36
CA VAL A 21 16.24 0.69 22.35
C VAL A 21 14.89 0.93 23.02
N TYR A 22 14.61 0.26 24.14
CA TYR A 22 13.34 0.43 24.87
C TYR A 22 13.15 1.86 25.40
N THR A 23 14.19 2.48 25.97
CA THR A 23 14.12 3.85 26.52
C THR A 23 13.93 4.92 25.46
N ILE A 24 14.35 4.67 24.22
CA ILE A 24 14.15 5.57 23.08
C ILE A 24 12.82 5.28 22.37
N LEU A 25 12.53 4.01 22.12
CA LEU A 25 11.38 3.62 21.30
C LEU A 25 10.04 3.77 22.05
N VAL A 26 10.00 3.57 23.37
CA VAL A 26 8.74 3.67 24.13
C VAL A 26 8.19 5.10 24.17
N PRO A 27 8.98 6.15 24.43
CA PRO A 27 8.50 7.53 24.29
C PRO A 27 8.06 7.87 22.87
N MET A 28 8.86 7.51 21.86
CA MET A 28 8.50 7.70 20.45
C MET A 28 7.20 6.98 20.08
N ALA A 29 7.00 5.76 20.57
CA ALA A 29 5.76 5.00 20.36
C ALA A 29 4.56 5.69 21.00
N LYS A 30 4.70 6.17 22.23
CA LYS A 30 3.62 6.90 22.95
C LYS A 30 3.24 8.19 22.23
N GLU A 31 4.22 8.96 21.80
CA GLU A 31 4.01 10.20 21.04
C GLU A 31 3.34 9.90 19.69
N SER A 32 3.85 8.92 18.95
CA SER A 32 3.28 8.50 17.68
C SER A 32 1.87 7.92 17.81
N VAL A 33 1.57 7.20 18.90
CA VAL A 33 0.21 6.70 19.19
C VAL A 33 -0.71 7.86 19.54
N ALA A 34 -0.26 8.84 20.33
CA ALA A 34 -1.05 10.01 20.66
C ALA A 34 -1.34 10.88 19.43
N GLU A 35 -0.36 11.04 18.53
CA GLU A 35 -0.57 11.69 17.23
C GLU A 35 -1.61 10.94 16.40
N PHE A 36 -1.52 9.62 16.34
CA PHE A 36 -2.46 8.75 15.63
C PHE A 36 -3.88 8.86 16.22
N GLU A 37 -4.04 8.79 17.55
CA GLU A 37 -5.31 8.98 18.24
C GLU A 37 -5.91 10.35 17.98
N THR A 38 -5.07 11.36 18.03
CA THR A 38 -5.48 12.74 17.75
C THR A 38 -5.93 12.90 16.30
N ALA A 39 -5.26 12.22 15.37
CA ALA A 39 -5.60 12.26 13.95
C ALA A 39 -6.90 11.52 13.65
N ILE A 40 -7.11 10.34 14.24
CA ILE A 40 -8.39 9.62 14.14
C ILE A 40 -9.52 10.47 14.77
N ALA A 41 -9.30 11.04 15.94
CA ALA A 41 -10.30 11.84 16.64
C ALA A 41 -10.63 13.17 15.92
N ARG A 42 -9.68 13.73 15.19
CA ARG A 42 -9.86 14.99 14.45
C ARG A 42 -10.49 14.84 13.07
N SER A 43 -10.60 13.64 12.55
CA SER A 43 -10.86 13.45 11.13
C SER A 43 -12.06 12.58 10.79
N PRO A 44 -13.29 13.11 10.89
CA PRO A 44 -14.38 12.59 10.09
C PRO A 44 -14.49 13.24 8.70
N SER A 45 -13.63 14.20 8.34
CA SER A 45 -13.81 15.02 7.16
C SER A 45 -12.82 14.67 6.04
N ASN A 46 -13.34 14.48 4.83
CA ASN A 46 -12.52 14.38 3.63
C ASN A 46 -11.75 15.68 3.37
N THR A 47 -10.51 15.60 2.91
CA THR A 47 -9.83 16.75 2.33
C THR A 47 -10.39 17.00 0.93
N VAL A 48 -10.93 18.18 0.70
CA VAL A 48 -11.47 18.57 -0.61
C VAL A 48 -10.53 19.53 -1.28
N LEU A 49 -10.14 19.22 -2.50
CA LEU A 49 -9.33 20.08 -3.36
C LEU A 49 -10.26 20.94 -4.24
N TYR A 50 -10.02 22.24 -4.23
CA TYR A 50 -10.78 23.22 -5.00
C TYR A 50 -9.91 23.83 -6.08
N ASP A 51 -10.52 24.18 -7.21
CA ASP A 51 -9.85 25.02 -8.19
C ASP A 51 -9.82 26.48 -7.72
N ARG A 52 -9.13 27.34 -8.49
CA ARG A 52 -9.03 28.78 -8.18
C ARG A 52 -10.37 29.53 -8.16
N ASN A 53 -11.44 28.93 -8.68
CA ASN A 53 -12.80 29.48 -8.68
C ASN A 53 -13.63 28.95 -7.51
N GLY A 54 -13.03 28.11 -6.63
CA GLY A 54 -13.70 27.49 -5.50
C GLY A 54 -14.59 26.30 -5.89
N VAL A 55 -14.42 25.74 -7.11
CA VAL A 55 -15.14 24.56 -7.55
C VAL A 55 -14.37 23.30 -7.09
N PRO A 56 -15.01 22.37 -6.38
CA PRO A 56 -14.35 21.16 -5.94
C PRO A 56 -14.03 20.27 -7.16
N PHE A 57 -12.76 19.88 -7.34
CA PHE A 57 -12.32 19.03 -8.44
C PHE A 57 -11.82 17.67 -8.00
N ASN A 58 -11.48 17.51 -6.71
CA ASN A 58 -11.10 16.22 -6.15
C ASN A 58 -11.40 16.15 -4.66
N THR A 59 -11.62 14.94 -4.15
CA THR A 59 -11.85 14.67 -2.74
C THR A 59 -10.94 13.55 -2.28
N LEU A 60 -9.98 13.90 -1.40
CA LEU A 60 -9.10 12.94 -0.74
C LEU A 60 -9.85 12.37 0.46
N ARG A 61 -10.14 11.09 0.42
CA ARG A 61 -10.98 10.43 1.43
C ARG A 61 -10.15 9.97 2.62
N GLY A 62 -10.59 10.30 3.84
CA GLY A 62 -10.00 9.82 5.08
C GLY A 62 -10.44 8.40 5.45
N LEU A 63 -9.93 7.92 6.60
CA LEU A 63 -10.20 6.56 7.12
C LEU A 63 -11.68 6.25 7.34
N GLU A 64 -12.50 7.24 7.71
CA GLU A 64 -13.88 7.03 8.12
C GLU A 64 -14.92 7.28 7.01
N ASN A 65 -14.59 8.09 6.01
CA ASN A 65 -15.48 8.37 4.88
C ASN A 65 -15.14 7.50 3.66
N ARG A 66 -15.07 6.22 3.92
CA ARG A 66 -15.07 5.26 2.83
C ARG A 66 -16.45 5.24 2.23
N ILE A 67 -16.49 5.17 0.91
CA ILE A 67 -17.57 4.39 0.35
C ILE A 67 -17.38 3.03 1.04
N GLN A 68 -18.16 2.80 2.11
CA GLN A 68 -18.60 1.45 2.33
C GLN A 68 -19.06 1.06 0.95
N VAL A 69 -18.32 0.16 0.33
CA VAL A 69 -18.82 -0.57 -0.79
C VAL A 69 -20.09 -1.18 -0.23
N SER A 70 -21.18 -0.45 -0.39
CA SER A 70 -22.43 -0.79 0.27
C SER A 70 -22.87 -2.10 -0.36
N GLY A 71 -22.55 -3.21 0.34
CA GLY A 71 -22.95 -4.55 0.00
C GLY A 71 -22.06 -5.36 -0.94
N SER A 72 -21.04 -4.82 -1.60
CA SER A 72 -20.17 -5.61 -2.47
C SER A 72 -18.74 -5.68 -1.89
N HIS A 73 -18.41 -6.80 -1.27
CA HIS A 73 -17.01 -7.07 -0.92
C HIS A 73 -16.20 -7.27 -2.21
N PRO A 74 -14.95 -6.79 -2.28
CA PRO A 74 -14.05 -7.09 -3.39
C PRO A 74 -13.98 -8.59 -3.66
N ALA A 75 -13.83 -8.98 -4.92
CA ALA A 75 -13.74 -10.37 -5.32
C ALA A 75 -12.74 -11.13 -4.44
N HIS A 76 -13.09 -12.36 -4.09
CA HIS A 76 -12.21 -13.20 -3.27
C HIS A 76 -10.81 -13.34 -3.90
N VAL A 77 -10.77 -13.53 -5.22
CA VAL A 77 -9.52 -13.64 -6.00
C VAL A 77 -8.70 -12.36 -5.97
N LEU A 78 -9.32 -11.16 -5.90
CA LEU A 78 -8.61 -9.89 -5.73
C LEU A 78 -7.94 -9.80 -4.35
N ARG A 79 -8.65 -10.17 -3.32
CA ARG A 79 -8.13 -10.20 -1.94
C ARG A 79 -6.94 -11.15 -1.82
N LEU A 80 -7.04 -12.35 -2.36
CA LEU A 80 -5.95 -13.33 -2.40
C LEU A 80 -4.76 -12.82 -3.22
N SER A 81 -5.00 -12.21 -4.38
CA SER A 81 -3.95 -11.67 -5.25
C SER A 81 -3.14 -10.57 -4.54
N ILE A 82 -3.80 -9.65 -3.85
CA ILE A 82 -3.13 -8.57 -3.10
C ILE A 82 -2.34 -9.15 -1.92
N LEU A 83 -2.92 -10.06 -1.16
CA LEU A 83 -2.21 -10.74 -0.06
C LEU A 83 -0.98 -11.51 -0.56
N ALA A 84 -1.12 -12.25 -1.65
CA ALA A 84 -0.01 -13.00 -2.25
C ALA A 84 1.11 -12.09 -2.75
N ALA A 85 0.75 -10.95 -3.35
CA ALA A 85 1.71 -10.00 -3.90
C ALA A 85 2.45 -9.20 -2.83
N GLU A 86 1.73 -8.74 -1.80
CA GLU A 86 2.23 -7.75 -0.87
C GLU A 86 2.55 -8.34 0.51
N ASP A 87 1.72 -9.22 1.04
CA ASP A 87 1.91 -9.75 2.39
C ASP A 87 1.20 -11.10 2.61
N SER A 88 1.78 -12.18 2.10
CA SER A 88 1.18 -13.52 2.19
C SER A 88 1.02 -14.06 3.62
N ARG A 89 1.67 -13.44 4.59
CA ARG A 89 1.61 -13.80 6.01
C ARG A 89 0.84 -12.79 6.85
N PHE A 90 0.08 -11.90 6.22
CA PHE A 90 -0.61 -10.79 6.86
C PHE A 90 -1.40 -11.19 8.11
N PHE A 91 -2.12 -12.30 8.07
CA PHE A 91 -2.91 -12.81 9.20
C PHE A 91 -2.09 -13.53 10.29
N GLN A 92 -0.76 -13.67 10.11
CA GLN A 92 0.12 -14.44 11.01
C GLN A 92 1.04 -13.57 11.86
N HIS A 93 1.09 -12.27 11.63
CA HIS A 93 1.95 -11.34 12.37
C HIS A 93 1.15 -10.17 12.95
N LEU A 94 1.75 -9.41 13.85
CA LEU A 94 1.15 -8.26 14.54
C LEU A 94 1.73 -6.93 14.01
N GLY A 95 1.52 -6.65 12.74
CA GLY A 95 1.97 -5.39 12.10
C GLY A 95 3.39 -5.42 11.53
N ILE A 96 4.27 -6.24 12.10
CA ILE A 96 5.64 -6.49 11.62
C ILE A 96 5.78 -8.00 11.41
N ASP A 97 6.43 -8.41 10.32
CA ASP A 97 6.77 -9.83 10.07
C ASP A 97 8.28 -10.06 10.25
N PRO A 98 8.74 -10.55 11.42
CA PRO A 98 10.16 -10.79 11.68
C PRO A 98 10.77 -11.83 10.74
N ILE A 99 9.99 -12.85 10.35
CA ILE A 99 10.46 -13.92 9.45
C ILE A 99 10.72 -13.34 8.06
N ARG A 100 9.83 -12.48 7.58
CA ARG A 100 9.99 -11.79 6.29
C ARG A 100 11.18 -10.83 6.31
N ILE A 101 11.41 -10.13 7.43
CA ILE A 101 12.57 -9.25 7.61
C ILE A 101 13.87 -10.05 7.52
N LEU A 102 13.98 -11.17 8.25
CA LEU A 102 15.15 -12.03 8.22
C LEU A 102 15.37 -12.66 6.84
N GLY A 103 14.28 -13.11 6.18
CA GLY A 103 14.35 -13.62 4.82
C GLY A 103 14.82 -12.59 3.80
N ALA A 104 14.28 -11.38 3.87
CA ALA A 104 14.71 -10.29 2.99
C ALA A 104 16.16 -9.88 3.24
N LEU A 105 16.58 -9.82 4.51
CA LEU A 105 17.99 -9.54 4.85
C LEU A 105 18.92 -10.59 4.27
N TRP A 106 18.59 -11.87 4.41
CA TRP A 106 19.38 -12.97 3.84
C TRP A 106 19.50 -12.89 2.32
N VAL A 107 18.37 -12.66 1.62
CA VAL A 107 18.36 -12.55 0.15
C VAL A 107 19.17 -11.34 -0.30
N ASN A 108 19.01 -10.18 0.33
CA ASN A 108 19.71 -8.96 -0.04
C ASN A 108 21.21 -9.05 0.23
N LEU A 109 21.62 -9.66 1.35
CA LEU A 109 23.05 -9.92 1.65
C LEU A 109 23.67 -10.87 0.61
N ARG A 110 22.95 -11.93 0.22
CA ARG A 110 23.48 -12.90 -0.73
C ARG A 110 23.54 -12.36 -2.16
N SER A 111 22.62 -11.49 -2.53
CA SER A 111 22.56 -10.91 -3.88
C SER A 111 23.45 -9.68 -4.04
N GLY A 112 23.92 -9.07 -2.95
CA GLY A 112 24.65 -7.80 -2.96
C GLY A 112 23.80 -6.61 -3.41
N ASP A 113 22.48 -6.78 -3.52
CA ASP A 113 21.55 -5.78 -4.05
C ASP A 113 20.21 -5.83 -3.27
N TYR A 114 19.48 -4.71 -3.26
CA TYR A 114 18.18 -4.61 -2.59
C TYR A 114 17.07 -5.19 -3.48
N ARG A 115 16.89 -6.51 -3.41
CA ARG A 115 15.92 -7.26 -4.24
C ARG A 115 14.58 -7.50 -3.56
N GLN A 116 14.56 -7.64 -2.24
CA GLN A 116 13.36 -8.01 -1.50
C GLN A 116 13.03 -6.99 -0.41
N GLY A 117 11.80 -6.47 -0.44
CA GLY A 117 11.23 -5.63 0.60
C GLY A 117 10.56 -6.46 1.70
N ALA A 118 10.65 -5.97 2.94
CA ALA A 118 10.11 -6.64 4.13
C ALA A 118 8.93 -5.90 4.77
N SER A 119 8.43 -4.82 4.18
CA SER A 119 7.30 -4.06 4.73
C SER A 119 6.00 -4.86 4.62
N THR A 120 5.21 -4.84 5.70
CA THR A 120 3.89 -5.47 5.77
C THR A 120 2.81 -4.56 5.20
N LEU A 121 1.59 -5.08 4.96
CA LEU A 121 0.43 -4.29 4.57
C LEU A 121 0.11 -3.20 5.59
N THR A 122 0.17 -3.53 6.89
CA THR A 122 -0.04 -2.56 7.96
C THR A 122 0.95 -1.41 7.89
N GLN A 123 2.24 -1.70 7.68
CA GLN A 123 3.28 -0.68 7.50
C GLN A 123 3.06 0.15 6.23
N GLN A 124 2.64 -0.47 5.13
CA GLN A 124 2.31 0.25 3.90
C GLN A 124 1.12 1.20 4.10
N MET A 125 0.07 0.74 4.80
CA MET A 125 -1.08 1.58 5.13
C MET A 125 -0.68 2.79 5.98
N ILE A 126 0.13 2.58 7.03
CA ILE A 126 0.68 3.68 7.85
C ILE A 126 1.45 4.69 7.00
N LYS A 127 2.31 4.20 6.11
CA LYS A 127 3.07 5.05 5.20
C LYS A 127 2.16 5.89 4.30
N LEU A 128 1.11 5.30 3.76
CA LEU A 128 0.17 5.99 2.85
C LEU A 128 -0.64 7.07 3.57
N MET A 129 -0.94 6.84 4.85
CA MET A 129 -1.90 7.67 5.58
C MET A 129 -1.27 8.70 6.50
N LEU A 130 -0.11 8.38 7.09
CA LEU A 130 0.40 9.08 8.26
C LEU A 130 1.82 9.65 8.09
N LEU A 131 2.59 9.23 7.08
CA LEU A 131 4.00 9.55 7.03
C LEU A 131 4.38 10.38 5.81
N THR A 132 5.33 11.29 6.04
CA THR A 132 6.00 12.04 4.98
C THR A 132 6.86 11.12 4.10
N PRO A 133 7.11 11.48 2.84
CA PRO A 133 7.86 10.63 1.89
C PRO A 133 9.35 10.49 2.19
N GLU A 134 9.88 11.13 3.22
CA GLU A 134 11.28 11.04 3.60
C GLU A 134 11.74 9.61 3.87
N LYS A 135 12.92 9.26 3.36
CA LYS A 135 13.51 7.93 3.51
C LYS A 135 14.53 7.90 4.65
N THR A 136 14.09 8.15 5.89
CA THR A 136 14.95 8.11 7.07
C THR A 136 14.75 6.82 7.87
N LEU A 137 15.78 6.43 8.64
CA LEU A 137 15.68 5.30 9.55
C LEU A 137 14.66 5.58 10.67
N GLU A 138 14.62 6.83 11.16
CA GLU A 138 13.67 7.29 12.16
C GLU A 138 12.23 7.08 11.70
N ARG A 139 11.91 7.52 10.49
CA ARG A 139 10.60 7.29 9.87
C ARG A 139 10.28 5.79 9.80
N LYS A 140 11.26 4.93 9.49
CA LYS A 140 11.01 3.49 9.40
C LYS A 140 10.73 2.86 10.78
N VAL A 141 11.39 3.35 11.82
CA VAL A 141 11.10 2.96 13.20
C VAL A 141 9.70 3.44 13.61
N ARG A 142 9.36 4.70 13.34
CA ARG A 142 8.02 5.26 13.61
C ARG A 142 6.93 4.46 12.88
N GLU A 143 7.11 4.13 11.61
CA GLU A 143 6.22 3.26 10.82
C GLU A 143 5.99 1.90 11.49
N ALA A 144 7.05 1.27 11.98
CA ALA A 144 6.96 -0.02 12.65
C ALA A 144 6.19 0.06 13.98
N LEU A 145 6.45 1.10 14.78
CA LEU A 145 5.75 1.32 16.05
C LEU A 145 4.26 1.62 15.86
N LEU A 146 3.94 2.46 14.88
CA LEU A 146 2.55 2.76 14.53
C LEU A 146 1.83 1.52 14.00
N ALA A 147 2.51 0.66 13.24
CA ALA A 147 1.93 -0.59 12.76
C ALA A 147 1.55 -1.53 13.93
N LEU A 148 2.42 -1.66 14.94
CA LEU A 148 2.14 -2.43 16.14
C LEU A 148 0.96 -1.82 16.94
N ALA A 149 0.91 -0.50 17.08
CA ALA A 149 -0.16 0.18 17.79
C ALA A 149 -1.51 0.04 17.06
N LEU A 150 -1.52 0.12 15.73
CA LEU A 150 -2.71 -0.03 14.92
C LEU A 150 -3.32 -1.44 15.04
N GLU A 151 -2.49 -2.47 15.03
CA GLU A 151 -2.91 -3.87 15.20
C GLU A 151 -3.50 -4.19 16.58
N GLN A 152 -3.22 -3.36 17.58
CA GLN A 152 -3.87 -3.47 18.89
C GLN A 152 -5.29 -2.87 18.91
N ARG A 153 -5.63 -2.04 17.94
CA ARG A 153 -6.90 -1.29 17.89
C ARG A 153 -7.85 -1.76 16.82
N LEU A 154 -7.30 -2.16 15.68
CA LEU A 154 -8.06 -2.62 14.53
C LEU A 154 -7.82 -4.11 14.31
N THR A 155 -8.88 -4.81 13.95
CA THR A 155 -8.79 -6.20 13.49
C THR A 155 -8.06 -6.27 12.15
N LYS A 156 -7.47 -7.43 11.85
CA LYS A 156 -6.85 -7.70 10.54
C LYS A 156 -7.79 -7.41 9.37
N ALA A 157 -9.07 -7.75 9.51
CA ALA A 157 -10.08 -7.50 8.51
C ALA A 157 -10.26 -5.99 8.27
N GLN A 158 -10.36 -5.20 9.34
CA GLN A 158 -10.47 -3.74 9.25
C GLN A 158 -9.21 -3.10 8.64
N ILE A 159 -8.02 -3.56 9.03
CA ILE A 159 -6.76 -3.06 8.45
C ILE A 159 -6.71 -3.37 6.96
N PHE A 160 -7.07 -4.58 6.57
CA PHE A 160 -7.05 -4.98 5.16
C PHE A 160 -8.08 -4.23 4.31
N GLU A 161 -9.32 -4.11 4.80
CA GLU A 161 -10.34 -3.32 4.14
C GLU A 161 -9.91 -1.86 3.96
N ASN A 162 -9.31 -1.28 5.00
CA ASN A 162 -8.77 0.05 4.97
C ASN A 162 -7.67 0.20 3.93
N TYR A 163 -6.76 -0.78 3.84
CA TYR A 163 -5.74 -0.83 2.82
C TYR A 163 -6.34 -0.87 1.42
N LEU A 164 -7.30 -1.76 1.16
CA LEU A 164 -7.95 -1.88 -0.15
C LEU A 164 -8.63 -0.59 -0.62
N ASN A 165 -9.13 0.22 0.31
CA ASN A 165 -9.78 1.49 0.02
C ASN A 165 -8.81 2.66 -0.17
N THR A 166 -7.53 2.52 0.23
CA THR A 166 -6.57 3.63 0.27
C THR A 166 -5.38 3.47 -0.65
N ILE A 167 -5.09 2.25 -1.12
CA ILE A 167 -3.92 2.02 -1.98
C ILE A 167 -4.01 2.83 -3.28
N TYR A 168 -2.88 3.37 -3.68
CA TYR A 168 -2.73 4.06 -4.94
C TYR A 168 -2.48 3.07 -6.08
N LEU A 169 -3.28 3.15 -7.13
CA LEU A 169 -3.25 2.23 -8.26
C LEU A 169 -3.00 2.94 -9.62
N GLY A 170 -2.48 4.17 -9.55
CA GLY A 170 -2.08 4.92 -10.73
C GLY A 170 -3.16 5.87 -11.28
N HIS A 171 -2.72 6.87 -12.04
CA HIS A 171 -3.57 7.85 -12.71
C HIS A 171 -4.60 8.51 -11.79
N GLY A 172 -4.20 8.81 -10.54
CA GLY A 172 -5.08 9.43 -9.55
C GLY A 172 -6.10 8.48 -8.92
N ASN A 173 -6.04 7.17 -9.20
CA ASN A 173 -6.98 6.20 -8.66
C ASN A 173 -6.52 5.66 -7.31
N TYR A 174 -7.31 5.92 -6.29
CA TYR A 174 -7.14 5.42 -4.94
C TYR A 174 -8.23 4.43 -4.59
N GLY A 175 -7.83 3.28 -4.04
CA GLY A 175 -8.72 2.16 -3.72
C GLY A 175 -9.04 1.25 -4.89
N VAL A 176 -9.25 -0.03 -4.56
CA VAL A 176 -9.46 -1.09 -5.55
C VAL A 176 -10.76 -0.92 -6.35
N GLU A 177 -11.82 -0.38 -5.73
CA GLU A 177 -13.09 -0.16 -6.41
C GLU A 177 -12.96 0.88 -7.51
N GLN A 178 -12.34 2.03 -7.20
CA GLN A 178 -12.10 3.08 -8.18
C GLN A 178 -11.23 2.60 -9.34
N ALA A 179 -10.15 1.88 -9.03
CA ALA A 179 -9.26 1.34 -10.04
C ALA A 179 -9.96 0.28 -10.91
N SER A 180 -10.79 -0.56 -10.30
CA SER A 180 -11.59 -1.56 -11.01
C SER A 180 -12.53 -0.92 -12.03
N GLN A 181 -13.27 0.09 -11.63
CA GLN A 181 -14.17 0.83 -12.52
C GLN A 181 -13.42 1.53 -13.66
N VAL A 182 -12.29 2.17 -13.34
CA VAL A 182 -11.51 2.92 -14.35
C VAL A 182 -10.84 1.97 -15.36
N TYR A 183 -10.20 0.91 -14.90
CA TYR A 183 -9.40 0.04 -15.77
C TYR A 183 -10.19 -1.09 -16.43
N PHE A 184 -11.30 -1.53 -15.82
CA PHE A 184 -12.05 -2.69 -16.32
C PHE A 184 -13.53 -2.41 -16.55
N ASP A 185 -14.05 -1.25 -16.12
CA ASP A 185 -15.49 -0.91 -16.18
C ASP A 185 -16.36 -1.91 -15.42
N LYS A 186 -15.85 -2.41 -14.30
CA LYS A 186 -16.48 -3.41 -13.44
C LYS A 186 -16.37 -3.00 -11.98
N SER A 187 -17.29 -3.50 -11.15
CA SER A 187 -17.10 -3.48 -9.70
C SER A 187 -15.91 -4.36 -9.29
N SER A 188 -15.22 -4.01 -8.23
CA SER A 188 -14.14 -4.83 -7.68
C SER A 188 -14.60 -6.23 -7.23
N SER A 189 -15.90 -6.43 -7.03
CA SER A 189 -16.51 -7.73 -6.73
C SER A 189 -16.63 -8.67 -7.95
N GLU A 190 -16.53 -8.11 -9.16
CA GLU A 190 -16.74 -8.82 -10.43
C GLU A 190 -15.44 -9.10 -11.18
N LEU A 191 -14.30 -8.71 -10.60
CA LEU A 191 -12.99 -8.91 -11.25
C LEU A 191 -12.65 -10.40 -11.39
N THR A 192 -12.15 -10.77 -12.58
CA THR A 192 -11.56 -12.09 -12.84
C THR A 192 -10.23 -12.25 -12.08
N LEU A 193 -9.69 -13.46 -12.01
CA LEU A 193 -8.36 -13.71 -11.44
C LEU A 193 -7.26 -13.00 -12.26
N SER A 194 -7.41 -12.93 -13.57
CA SER A 194 -6.50 -12.20 -14.45
C SER A 194 -6.45 -10.71 -14.11
N GLU A 195 -7.60 -10.05 -14.05
CA GLU A 195 -7.74 -8.63 -13.68
C GLU A 195 -7.27 -8.36 -12.26
N SER A 196 -7.63 -9.21 -11.32
CA SER A 196 -7.25 -9.15 -9.90
C SER A 196 -5.75 -9.25 -9.70
N SER A 197 -5.11 -10.20 -10.36
CA SER A 197 -3.66 -10.38 -10.27
C SER A 197 -2.89 -9.25 -10.96
N LEU A 198 -3.45 -8.65 -12.00
CA LEU A 198 -2.88 -7.45 -12.60
C LEU A 198 -2.91 -6.27 -11.62
N LEU A 199 -4.07 -5.94 -11.03
CA LEU A 199 -4.17 -4.86 -10.04
C LEU A 199 -3.19 -5.07 -8.88
N ALA A 200 -3.12 -6.29 -8.34
CA ALA A 200 -2.16 -6.62 -7.29
C ALA A 200 -0.70 -6.44 -7.73
N GLY A 201 -0.41 -6.78 -8.98
CA GLY A 201 0.93 -6.69 -9.55
C GLY A 201 1.47 -5.28 -9.68
N ILE A 202 0.60 -4.32 -9.98
CA ILE A 202 0.99 -2.93 -10.26
C ILE A 202 1.12 -2.05 -9.00
N ILE A 203 0.67 -2.49 -7.82
CA ILE A 203 0.62 -1.69 -6.58
C ILE A 203 1.94 -0.96 -6.30
N ARG A 204 3.07 -1.60 -6.51
CA ARG A 204 4.39 -1.04 -6.14
C ARG A 204 4.80 0.17 -6.97
N ARG A 205 4.43 0.23 -8.26
CA ARG A 205 4.81 1.27 -9.21
C ARG A 205 3.76 1.41 -10.32
N PRO A 206 2.53 1.79 -9.99
CA PRO A 206 1.42 1.75 -10.95
C PRO A 206 1.67 2.61 -12.19
N GLU A 207 2.20 3.82 -12.05
CA GLU A 207 2.54 4.71 -13.17
C GLU A 207 3.63 4.16 -14.10
N PHE A 208 4.46 3.25 -13.59
CA PHE A 208 5.48 2.60 -14.40
C PHE A 208 4.91 1.44 -15.22
N TYR A 209 3.99 0.67 -14.61
CA TYR A 209 3.42 -0.52 -15.25
C TYR A 209 2.26 -0.18 -16.18
N LEU A 210 1.47 0.84 -15.86
CA LEU A 210 0.40 1.38 -16.70
C LEU A 210 0.78 2.75 -17.25
N LYS A 211 1.92 2.82 -17.93
CA LYS A 211 2.42 4.07 -18.49
C LYS A 211 1.58 4.50 -19.69
N ILE A 212 1.04 5.71 -19.66
CA ILE A 212 0.41 6.38 -20.80
C ILE A 212 1.49 7.20 -21.50
N PRO A 213 1.77 6.97 -22.78
CA PRO A 213 2.67 7.84 -23.54
C PRO A 213 2.14 9.28 -23.62
N THR A 214 3.06 10.25 -23.62
CA THR A 214 2.74 11.68 -23.56
C THR A 214 1.91 12.17 -24.76
N ASN A 215 1.94 11.44 -25.86
CA ASN A 215 1.24 11.73 -27.12
C ASN A 215 0.03 10.80 -27.36
N ALA A 216 -0.38 10.01 -26.37
CA ALA A 216 -1.60 9.21 -26.47
C ALA A 216 -2.82 10.14 -26.41
N SER A 217 -3.55 10.25 -27.50
CA SER A 217 -4.78 11.05 -27.62
C SER A 217 -6.06 10.27 -27.37
N ALA A 218 -5.96 9.03 -26.90
CA ALA A 218 -7.06 8.08 -26.81
C ALA A 218 -7.78 8.17 -25.47
N GLU A 219 -8.85 8.93 -25.39
CA GLU A 219 -9.79 8.88 -24.27
C GLU A 219 -10.73 7.66 -24.42
N GLY A 220 -10.72 6.79 -23.43
CA GLY A 220 -11.66 5.66 -23.37
C GLY A 220 -11.32 4.46 -24.27
N GLU A 221 -10.14 4.44 -24.87
CA GLU A 221 -9.60 3.28 -25.58
C GLU A 221 -8.83 2.34 -24.63
N PHE A 222 -8.59 1.13 -25.09
CA PHE A 222 -7.79 0.16 -24.35
C PHE A 222 -6.29 0.45 -24.52
N TYR A 223 -5.51 0.09 -23.51
CA TYR A 223 -4.06 0.06 -23.62
C TYR A 223 -3.65 -0.90 -24.76
N PRO A 224 -2.78 -0.49 -25.67
CA PRO A 224 -2.12 -1.40 -26.59
C PRO A 224 -1.35 -2.49 -25.82
N SER A 225 -1.36 -3.72 -26.35
CA SER A 225 -0.73 -4.87 -25.69
C SER A 225 0.76 -4.67 -25.43
N GLU A 226 1.47 -3.99 -26.31
CA GLU A 226 2.89 -3.66 -26.18
C GLU A 226 3.18 -2.71 -25.00
N TRP A 227 2.19 -1.91 -24.54
CA TRP A 227 2.36 -1.07 -23.38
C TRP A 227 2.11 -1.82 -22.06
N LEU A 228 1.51 -2.99 -22.14
CA LEU A 228 1.15 -3.82 -20.99
C LEU A 228 2.18 -4.90 -20.67
N GLU A 229 3.27 -5.05 -21.45
CA GLU A 229 4.27 -6.10 -21.23
C GLU A 229 4.80 -6.11 -19.77
N SER A 230 5.25 -4.97 -19.28
CA SER A 230 5.74 -4.87 -17.89
C SER A 230 4.64 -5.16 -16.85
N ALA A 231 3.40 -4.78 -17.13
CA ALA A 231 2.25 -5.07 -16.26
C ALA A 231 1.92 -6.57 -16.31
N ARG A 232 2.00 -7.19 -17.49
CA ARG A 232 1.85 -8.63 -17.69
C ARG A 232 2.89 -9.43 -16.90
N ASP A 233 4.14 -9.03 -16.94
CA ASP A 233 5.21 -9.66 -16.17
C ASP A 233 4.90 -9.63 -14.66
N ARG A 234 4.37 -8.51 -14.18
CA ARG A 234 3.96 -8.37 -12.79
C ARG A 234 2.76 -9.24 -12.43
N GLN A 235 1.76 -9.29 -13.30
CA GLN A 235 0.63 -10.19 -13.16
C GLN A 235 1.08 -11.66 -13.05
N LEU A 236 1.96 -12.09 -13.95
CA LEU A 236 2.50 -13.47 -13.95
C LEU A 236 3.30 -13.78 -12.68
N LEU A 237 3.96 -12.77 -12.06
CA LEU A 237 4.61 -12.95 -10.75
C LEU A 237 3.59 -13.19 -9.65
N VAL A 238 2.46 -12.48 -9.66
CA VAL A 238 1.38 -12.67 -8.67
C VAL A 238 0.75 -14.06 -8.85
N LEU A 239 0.43 -14.47 -10.07
CA LEU A 239 -0.12 -15.79 -10.35
C LEU A 239 0.83 -16.91 -9.91
N ARG A 240 2.13 -16.79 -10.18
CA ARG A 240 3.15 -17.74 -9.66
C ARG A 240 3.19 -17.77 -8.12
N GLN A 241 2.99 -16.63 -7.48
CA GLN A 241 2.95 -16.59 -6.02
C GLN A 241 1.70 -17.27 -5.46
N LEU A 242 0.53 -17.07 -6.07
CA LEU A 242 -0.71 -17.77 -5.70
C LEU A 242 -0.58 -19.29 -5.84
N GLU A 243 0.03 -19.74 -6.95
CA GLU A 243 0.35 -21.14 -7.19
C GLU A 243 1.28 -21.71 -6.13
N ARG A 244 2.40 -21.04 -5.84
CA ARG A 244 3.36 -21.43 -4.81
C ARG A 244 2.74 -21.53 -3.42
N LEU A 245 1.77 -20.67 -3.11
CA LEU A 245 1.04 -20.68 -1.85
C LEU A 245 -0.07 -21.73 -1.80
N ASN A 246 -0.39 -22.33 -2.95
CA ASN A 246 -1.49 -23.30 -3.11
C ASN A 246 -2.85 -22.74 -2.62
N TRP A 247 -3.10 -21.45 -2.92
CA TRP A 247 -4.32 -20.75 -2.49
C TRP A 247 -5.48 -20.87 -3.47
N LEU A 248 -5.19 -21.22 -4.72
CA LEU A 248 -6.17 -21.44 -5.78
C LEU A 248 -5.85 -22.70 -6.56
N PRO A 249 -6.85 -23.33 -7.20
CA PRO A 249 -6.63 -24.46 -8.11
C PRO A 249 -5.70 -24.11 -9.26
N GLY A 250 -4.80 -25.02 -9.63
CA GLY A 250 -3.84 -24.79 -10.72
C GLY A 250 -4.53 -24.52 -12.07
N GLU A 251 -5.67 -25.14 -12.32
CA GLU A 251 -6.47 -24.94 -13.54
C GLU A 251 -6.95 -23.49 -13.67
N GLU A 252 -7.47 -22.90 -12.60
CA GLU A 252 -7.93 -21.51 -12.53
C GLU A 252 -6.75 -20.52 -12.78
N ILE A 253 -5.57 -20.83 -12.22
CA ILE A 253 -4.37 -20.04 -12.42
C ILE A 253 -3.90 -20.12 -13.90
N GLU A 254 -3.93 -21.29 -14.51
CA GLU A 254 -3.57 -21.48 -15.91
C GLU A 254 -4.55 -20.79 -16.87
N GLU A 255 -5.84 -20.78 -16.56
CA GLU A 255 -6.83 -20.02 -17.29
C GLU A 255 -6.52 -18.53 -17.24
N ALA A 256 -6.29 -17.98 -16.06
CA ALA A 256 -5.91 -16.57 -15.87
C ALA A 256 -4.58 -16.21 -16.58
N ARG A 257 -3.63 -17.17 -16.71
CA ARG A 257 -2.40 -16.98 -17.48
C ARG A 257 -2.64 -16.88 -18.98
N ARG A 258 -3.66 -17.51 -19.52
CA ARG A 258 -3.97 -17.47 -20.96
C ARG A 258 -4.84 -16.29 -21.35
N GLU A 259 -5.58 -15.75 -20.38
CA GLU A 259 -6.45 -14.61 -20.60
C GLU A 259 -5.64 -13.38 -21.04
N PRO A 260 -5.97 -12.76 -22.20
CA PRO A 260 -5.30 -11.54 -22.65
C PRO A 260 -5.66 -10.38 -21.71
N LEU A 261 -4.68 -9.51 -21.46
CA LEU A 261 -4.94 -8.30 -20.69
C LEU A 261 -5.77 -7.31 -21.52
N SER A 262 -6.88 -6.87 -20.96
CA SER A 262 -7.73 -5.83 -21.52
C SER A 262 -7.91 -4.74 -20.49
N VAL A 263 -7.10 -3.69 -20.57
CA VAL A 263 -7.09 -2.58 -19.62
C VAL A 263 -7.51 -1.31 -20.36
N ARG A 264 -8.53 -0.64 -19.87
CA ARG A 264 -8.97 0.64 -20.43
C ARG A 264 -7.99 1.75 -20.07
N LEU A 265 -7.72 2.62 -21.02
CA LEU A 265 -7.06 3.89 -20.75
C LEU A 265 -7.97 4.70 -19.83
N PRO A 266 -7.44 5.23 -18.70
CA PRO A 266 -8.24 6.12 -17.88
C PRO A 266 -8.65 7.29 -18.74
N LYS A 267 -9.96 7.58 -18.79
CA LYS A 267 -10.45 8.83 -19.39
C LYS A 267 -9.62 9.94 -18.78
N SER A 268 -9.07 10.81 -19.59
CA SER A 268 -8.41 12.01 -19.11
C SER A 268 -9.41 12.71 -18.17
N GLN A 269 -9.35 12.39 -16.90
CA GLN A 269 -9.93 13.27 -15.90
C GLN A 269 -9.07 14.51 -16.03
N GLY A 270 -9.53 15.48 -16.85
CA GLY A 270 -8.72 16.61 -17.28
C GLY A 270 -7.70 17.03 -16.23
N SER A 271 -6.66 17.71 -16.47
CA SER A 271 -5.48 18.04 -15.62
C SER A 271 -5.59 17.92 -14.08
N GLY A 272 -6.80 17.68 -13.56
CA GLY A 272 -7.16 17.63 -12.17
C GLY A 272 -6.59 16.45 -11.37
N ALA A 273 -6.51 15.23 -11.91
CA ALA A 273 -6.05 14.08 -11.10
C ALA A 273 -4.52 14.11 -10.92
N TYR A 274 -3.77 14.44 -11.97
CA TYR A 274 -2.33 14.66 -11.87
C TYR A 274 -2.03 15.88 -10.99
N PHE A 275 -2.79 16.96 -11.16
CA PHE A 275 -2.69 18.15 -10.34
C PHE A 275 -3.02 17.87 -8.87
N ALA A 276 -4.06 17.09 -8.59
CA ALA A 276 -4.37 16.66 -7.23
C ALA A 276 -3.21 15.89 -6.56
N GLN A 277 -2.55 15.00 -7.29
CA GLN A 277 -1.39 14.28 -6.79
C GLN A 277 -0.20 15.21 -6.52
N GLN A 278 0.02 16.20 -7.39
CA GLN A 278 1.06 17.21 -7.20
C GLN A 278 0.76 18.06 -5.97
N VAL A 279 -0.49 18.49 -5.79
CA VAL A 279 -0.96 19.21 -4.59
C VAL A 279 -0.73 18.38 -3.33
N VAL A 280 -1.11 17.08 -3.32
CA VAL A 280 -0.86 16.18 -2.19
C VAL A 280 0.63 16.07 -1.88
N SER A 281 1.46 15.91 -2.90
CA SER A 281 2.92 15.86 -2.75
C SER A 281 3.46 17.16 -2.16
N GLU A 282 2.96 18.30 -2.60
CA GLU A 282 3.36 19.60 -2.08
C GLU A 282 2.90 19.82 -0.64
N MET A 283 1.66 19.46 -0.31
CA MET A 283 1.14 19.49 1.06
C MET A 283 2.00 18.65 2.02
N GLN A 284 2.41 17.46 1.58
CA GLN A 284 3.25 16.58 2.38
C GLN A 284 4.71 17.02 2.48
N ASN A 285 5.30 17.43 1.35
CA ASN A 285 6.73 17.72 1.26
C ASN A 285 7.09 19.14 1.67
N THR A 286 6.30 20.14 1.24
CA THR A 286 6.60 21.55 1.45
C THR A 286 5.96 22.08 2.71
N HIS A 287 4.70 21.71 2.96
CA HIS A 287 3.94 22.20 4.09
C HIS A 287 3.92 21.22 5.27
N GLN A 288 4.51 20.01 5.12
CA GLN A 288 4.60 18.97 6.14
C GLN A 288 3.26 18.67 6.82
N LEU A 289 2.16 18.80 6.06
CA LEU A 289 0.82 18.57 6.59
C LEU A 289 0.60 17.06 6.80
N PRO A 290 0.33 16.63 8.04
CA PRO A 290 0.00 15.26 8.32
C PRO A 290 -1.42 14.93 7.82
N PHE A 291 -1.68 13.67 7.55
CA PHE A 291 -3.04 13.16 7.28
C PHE A 291 -3.76 13.83 6.09
N VAL A 292 -3.04 14.12 5.02
CA VAL A 292 -3.60 14.84 3.85
C VAL A 292 -4.89 14.21 3.35
N TYR A 293 -5.01 12.88 3.39
CA TYR A 293 -6.20 12.16 2.90
C TYR A 293 -7.40 12.22 3.85
N GLY A 294 -7.18 12.38 5.14
CA GLY A 294 -8.23 12.37 6.16
C GLY A 294 -8.22 13.60 7.08
N GLY A 295 -7.43 14.60 6.75
CA GLY A 295 -7.25 15.79 7.58
C GLY A 295 -8.37 16.82 7.50
N GLY A 296 -9.35 16.63 6.62
CA GLY A 296 -10.44 17.59 6.44
C GLY A 296 -10.00 18.94 5.88
N TYR A 297 -8.86 19.00 5.19
CA TYR A 297 -8.35 20.24 4.62
C TYR A 297 -9.22 20.73 3.45
N ARG A 298 -9.28 22.04 3.30
CA ARG A 298 -9.78 22.72 2.09
C ARG A 298 -8.58 23.37 1.41
N VAL A 299 -8.22 22.90 0.24
CA VAL A 299 -7.02 23.29 -0.50
C VAL A 299 -7.37 23.78 -1.87
#